data_ece1ab500c253003299c0cbc59a2b13d
#
_entry.id   ece1ab500c253003299c0cbc59a2b13d
#
_cell.length_a   1.000
_cell.length_b   1.000
_cell.length_c   1.000
_cell.angle_alpha   90.00
_cell.angle_beta   90.00
_cell.angle_gamma   90.00
#
_symmetry.space_group_name_H-M   'P 1'
#
loop_
_entity.id
_entity.type
_entity.pdbx_description
1 polymer ?
#
loop_
_entity_poly.entity_id
_entity_poly.type
_entity_poly.pdbx_seq_one_letter_code
_entity_poly.pdbx_strand_id
1 'polypeptide(L)'
;VFLPAVIAGNWWNWEKEMGLLPPMGEEAAFEEFEHTGSSSTLQIFVTDKGMVEEMELETYVCGVVAAEMPASFQPEALKAQAVVARTYALQKAGPGGGCPNHPGAALCTDSTCCQAWVDEQGAREKWPAEEAPAHLQRIREAVIATQGQVLTVAGELITAVYHSTCG
;
A
#
# COMPACT_ATOMS: atom_id res chain seq x y z
N VAL A 1 -2.04 44.50 17.93
CA VAL A 1 -2.64 43.20 17.73
C VAL A 1 -2.93 43.06 16.25
N PHE A 2 -2.01 42.45 15.48
CA PHE A 2 -2.22 42.17 14.06
C PHE A 2 -2.62 40.68 13.96
N LEU A 3 -3.83 40.45 13.51
CA LEU A 3 -4.27 39.14 13.03
C LEU A 3 -3.68 38.93 11.63
N PRO A 4 -3.05 37.79 11.32
CA PRO A 4 -2.70 37.49 9.95
C PRO A 4 -4.00 37.15 9.19
N ALA A 5 -4.31 38.00 8.22
CA ALA A 5 -5.36 37.73 7.27
C ALA A 5 -5.02 36.47 6.45
N VAL A 6 -5.89 35.56 6.57
CA VAL A 6 -6.23 34.40 5.78
C VAL A 6 -5.71 34.49 4.34
N ILE A 7 -4.76 33.62 4.00
CA ILE A 7 -4.49 33.21 2.64
C ILE A 7 -5.35 31.97 2.35
N ALA A 8 -6.66 32.16 2.33
CA ALA A 8 -7.61 31.11 1.95
C ALA A 8 -8.14 31.30 0.52
N GLY A 9 -7.49 32.18 -0.29
CA GLY A 9 -8.04 32.65 -1.56
C GLY A 9 -7.48 32.01 -2.83
N ASN A 10 -6.33 31.38 -2.82
CA ASN A 10 -5.65 31.05 -4.07
C ASN A 10 -5.23 29.58 -4.26
N TRP A 11 -5.61 28.67 -3.40
CA TRP A 11 -5.25 27.27 -3.63
C TRP A 11 -6.00 26.67 -4.84
N TRP A 12 -7.22 27.11 -5.09
CA TRP A 12 -8.03 26.60 -6.20
C TRP A 12 -7.58 27.08 -7.60
N ASN A 13 -6.73 28.11 -7.69
CA ASN A 13 -6.35 28.72 -8.97
C ASN A 13 -4.96 28.31 -9.50
N TRP A 14 -4.08 27.78 -8.65
CA TRP A 14 -2.73 27.39 -9.08
C TRP A 14 -2.73 26.15 -10.01
N GLU A 15 -3.72 25.26 -9.87
CA GLU A 15 -3.87 24.07 -10.71
C GLU A 15 -4.19 24.42 -12.16
N LYS A 16 -4.86 25.54 -12.40
CA LYS A 16 -5.21 26.02 -13.75
C LYS A 16 -4.05 26.69 -14.47
N GLU A 17 -3.11 27.27 -13.73
CA GLU A 17 -2.01 28.04 -14.34
C GLU A 17 -0.81 27.19 -14.75
N MET A 18 -0.64 26.00 -14.18
CA MET A 18 0.53 25.16 -14.49
C MET A 18 0.30 24.11 -15.58
N GLY A 19 -0.90 23.87 -16.05
CA GLY A 19 -1.18 22.95 -17.17
C GLY A 19 -0.70 21.49 -16.92
N LEU A 20 -0.47 21.12 -15.66
CA LEU A 20 0.19 19.86 -15.28
C LEU A 20 -0.78 18.72 -15.00
N LEU A 21 -2.09 18.99 -15.01
CA LEU A 21 -3.09 17.92 -14.90
C LEU A 21 -3.88 17.87 -16.21
N PRO A 22 -4.03 16.69 -16.80
CA PRO A 22 -4.99 16.50 -17.86
C PRO A 22 -6.39 16.87 -17.35
N PRO A 23 -7.33 17.29 -18.21
CA PRO A 23 -8.67 17.63 -17.78
C PRO A 23 -9.25 16.44 -17.02
N MET A 24 -9.71 16.69 -15.79
CA MET A 24 -10.42 15.71 -14.96
C MET A 24 -11.72 15.31 -15.66
N GLY A 25 -11.64 14.41 -16.60
CA GLY A 25 -12.71 13.98 -17.48
C GLY A 25 -12.84 12.48 -17.67
N GLU A 26 -12.07 11.70 -16.91
CA GLU A 26 -12.35 10.27 -16.71
C GLU A 26 -12.22 9.99 -15.22
N GLU A 27 -13.35 9.65 -14.61
CA GLU A 27 -13.42 9.16 -13.24
C GLU A 27 -12.40 8.03 -13.10
N ALA A 28 -11.50 8.15 -12.12
CA ALA A 28 -10.70 7.01 -11.68
C ALA A 28 -11.71 5.95 -11.21
N ALA A 29 -12.05 5.03 -12.10
CA ALA A 29 -12.95 3.95 -11.79
C ALA A 29 -12.25 3.06 -10.76
N PHE A 30 -12.85 2.93 -9.58
CA PHE A 30 -12.58 1.82 -8.70
C PHE A 30 -13.17 0.59 -9.40
N GLU A 31 -12.37 -0.10 -10.19
CA GLU A 31 -12.75 -1.38 -10.72
C GLU A 31 -12.44 -2.44 -9.66
N GLU A 32 -13.49 -3.11 -9.18
CA GLU A 32 -13.35 -4.38 -8.49
C GLU A 32 -12.74 -5.36 -9.49
N PHE A 33 -11.47 -5.66 -9.32
CA PHE A 33 -10.82 -6.72 -10.09
C PHE A 33 -11.41 -8.04 -9.60
N GLU A 34 -12.30 -8.64 -10.41
CA GLU A 34 -12.85 -9.97 -10.12
C GLU A 34 -11.69 -10.98 -10.07
N HIS A 35 -11.15 -11.16 -8.88
CA HIS A 35 -10.26 -12.26 -8.59
C HIS A 35 -11.11 -13.52 -8.48
N THR A 36 -11.21 -14.27 -9.57
CA THR A 36 -11.75 -15.61 -9.56
C THR A 36 -10.99 -16.44 -8.54
N GLY A 37 -11.52 -16.58 -7.36
CA GLY A 37 -11.38 -17.61 -6.31
C GLY A 37 -10.07 -18.37 -6.08
N SER A 38 -8.94 -17.95 -6.66
CA SER A 38 -7.62 -18.54 -6.41
C SER A 38 -6.83 -17.59 -5.50
N SER A 39 -6.43 -18.08 -4.33
CA SER A 39 -5.45 -17.41 -3.47
C SER A 39 -4.20 -17.12 -4.30
N SER A 40 -3.96 -15.84 -4.61
CA SER A 40 -2.77 -15.45 -5.37
C SER A 40 -1.57 -15.53 -4.44
N THR A 41 -0.58 -16.36 -4.80
CA THR A 41 0.70 -16.44 -4.09
C THR A 41 1.77 -15.61 -4.80
N LEU A 42 2.66 -15.03 -4.00
CA LEU A 42 3.77 -14.21 -4.44
C LEU A 42 5.10 -14.85 -4.04
N GLN A 43 6.13 -14.73 -4.88
CA GLN A 43 7.49 -15.07 -4.54
C GLN A 43 8.15 -13.86 -3.89
N ILE A 44 8.35 -13.90 -2.57
CA ILE A 44 8.88 -12.79 -1.77
C ILE A 44 10.27 -13.14 -1.27
N PHE A 45 11.26 -12.32 -1.56
CA PHE A 45 12.57 -12.44 -0.92
C PHE A 45 12.50 -11.84 0.48
N VAL A 46 12.57 -12.71 1.50
CA VAL A 46 12.55 -12.30 2.90
C VAL A 46 13.98 -11.96 3.33
N THR A 47 14.25 -10.68 3.48
CA THR A 47 15.60 -10.14 3.69
C THR A 47 16.27 -10.73 4.93
N ASP A 48 15.53 -10.83 6.04
CA ASP A 48 16.06 -11.37 7.31
C ASP A 48 16.42 -12.85 7.23
N LYS A 49 15.75 -13.60 6.33
CA LYS A 49 16.02 -15.02 6.10
C LYS A 49 16.99 -15.27 4.95
N GLY A 50 17.20 -14.29 4.08
CA GLY A 50 18.08 -14.39 2.93
C GLY A 50 17.59 -15.36 1.84
N MET A 51 16.27 -15.62 1.77
CA MET A 51 15.69 -16.59 0.84
C MET A 51 14.34 -16.14 0.30
N VAL A 52 13.95 -16.69 -0.86
CA VAL A 52 12.62 -16.49 -1.44
C VAL A 52 11.64 -17.45 -0.78
N GLU A 53 10.52 -16.92 -0.33
CA GLU A 53 9.39 -17.66 0.21
C GLU A 53 8.13 -17.43 -0.64
N GLU A 54 7.32 -18.45 -0.78
CA GLU A 54 5.98 -18.30 -1.33
C GLU A 54 5.04 -17.81 -0.25
N MET A 55 4.35 -16.70 -0.53
CA MET A 55 3.47 -16.05 0.44
C MET A 55 2.14 -15.70 -0.22
N GLU A 56 1.04 -15.93 0.49
CA GLU A 56 -0.29 -15.50 0.05
C GLU A 56 -0.37 -13.98 0.02
N LEU A 57 -0.99 -13.42 -1.03
CA LEU A 57 -1.08 -11.96 -1.27
C LEU A 57 -1.63 -11.20 -0.06
N GLU A 58 -2.77 -11.63 0.51
CA GLU A 58 -3.39 -10.89 1.61
C GLU A 58 -2.57 -10.99 2.90
N THR A 59 -1.87 -12.10 3.12
CA THR A 59 -0.89 -12.24 4.21
C THR A 59 0.28 -11.26 4.02
N TYR A 60 0.80 -11.14 2.79
CA TYR A 60 1.82 -10.14 2.47
C TYR A 60 1.31 -8.71 2.72
N VAL A 61 0.11 -8.38 2.24
CA VAL A 61 -0.51 -7.05 2.44
C VAL A 61 -0.68 -6.73 3.92
N CYS A 62 -1.12 -7.69 4.75
CA CYS A 62 -1.19 -7.50 6.21
C CYS A 62 0.17 -7.11 6.81
N GLY A 63 1.24 -7.80 6.40
CA GLY A 63 2.60 -7.51 6.87
C GLY A 63 3.11 -6.14 6.42
N VAL A 64 2.78 -5.71 5.20
CA VAL A 64 3.11 -4.36 4.71
C VAL A 64 2.36 -3.30 5.52
N VAL A 65 1.04 -3.42 5.70
CA VAL A 65 0.26 -2.44 6.49
C VAL A 65 0.79 -2.37 7.92
N ALA A 66 1.13 -3.51 8.54
CA ALA A 66 1.71 -3.55 9.88
C ALA A 66 3.09 -2.89 9.95
N ALA A 67 3.88 -2.95 8.88
CA ALA A 67 5.19 -2.32 8.81
C ALA A 67 5.10 -0.79 8.61
N GLU A 68 4.22 -0.34 7.71
CA GLU A 68 4.18 1.02 7.18
C GLU A 68 3.25 1.96 7.97
N MET A 69 2.20 1.43 8.62
CA MET A 69 1.16 2.25 9.23
C MET A 69 1.04 2.03 10.74
N PRO A 70 0.89 3.11 11.54
CA PRO A 70 0.43 2.97 12.91
C PRO A 70 -0.98 2.34 12.95
N ALA A 71 -1.12 1.19 13.62
CA ALA A 71 -2.40 0.48 13.71
C ALA A 71 -3.52 1.28 14.41
N SER A 72 -3.16 2.35 15.13
CA SER A 72 -4.08 3.31 15.76
C SER A 72 -4.74 4.29 14.77
N PHE A 73 -4.27 4.34 13.51
CA PHE A 73 -4.87 5.21 12.50
C PHE A 73 -6.32 4.83 12.22
N GLN A 74 -7.07 5.76 11.60
CA GLN A 74 -8.46 5.53 11.24
C GLN A 74 -8.58 4.33 10.29
N PRO A 75 -9.65 3.52 10.42
CA PRO A 75 -9.84 2.33 9.57
C PRO A 75 -9.71 2.62 8.08
N GLU A 76 -10.21 3.75 7.61
CA GLU A 76 -10.14 4.13 6.19
C GLU A 76 -8.70 4.39 5.71
N ALA A 77 -7.82 4.88 6.59
CA ALA A 77 -6.40 5.03 6.27
C ALA A 77 -5.71 3.66 6.14
N LEU A 78 -6.03 2.70 7.02
CA LEU A 78 -5.52 1.33 6.93
C LEU A 78 -6.01 0.62 5.67
N LYS A 79 -7.29 0.83 5.31
CA LYS A 79 -7.88 0.31 4.06
C LYS A 79 -7.18 0.90 2.82
N ALA A 80 -6.98 2.22 2.79
CA ALA A 80 -6.27 2.87 1.69
C ALA A 80 -4.86 2.30 1.53
N GLN A 81 -4.12 2.13 2.62
CA GLN A 81 -2.79 1.51 2.58
C GLN A 81 -2.84 0.06 2.06
N ALA A 82 -3.84 -0.72 2.45
CA ALA A 82 -4.01 -2.09 1.96
C ALA A 82 -4.23 -2.13 0.44
N VAL A 83 -5.07 -1.25 -0.10
CA VAL A 83 -5.32 -1.14 -1.55
C VAL A 83 -4.04 -0.75 -2.29
N VAL A 84 -3.30 0.25 -1.80
CA VAL A 84 -2.03 0.70 -2.40
C VAL A 84 -0.97 -0.41 -2.37
N ALA A 85 -0.79 -1.06 -1.22
CA ALA A 85 0.17 -2.15 -1.06
C ALA A 85 -0.13 -3.34 -1.97
N ARG A 86 -1.40 -3.71 -2.09
CA ARG A 86 -1.87 -4.78 -2.98
C ARG A 86 -1.63 -4.44 -4.45
N THR A 87 -1.96 -3.21 -4.86
CA THR A 87 -1.75 -2.74 -6.23
C THR A 87 -0.28 -2.81 -6.61
N TYR A 88 0.61 -2.30 -5.75
CA TYR A 88 2.05 -2.35 -5.97
C TYR A 88 2.55 -3.81 -6.06
N ALA A 89 2.10 -4.68 -5.14
CA ALA A 89 2.51 -6.07 -5.12
C ALA A 89 2.11 -6.83 -6.40
N LEU A 90 0.87 -6.66 -6.86
CA LEU A 90 0.37 -7.27 -8.08
C LEU A 90 1.05 -6.71 -9.33
N GLN A 91 1.28 -5.41 -9.39
CA GLN A 91 2.02 -4.78 -10.49
C GLN A 91 3.46 -5.36 -10.58
N LYS A 92 4.12 -5.54 -9.46
CA LYS A 92 5.46 -6.15 -9.39
C LYS A 92 5.47 -7.65 -9.73
N ALA A 93 4.42 -8.38 -9.40
CA ALA A 93 4.28 -9.79 -9.75
C ALA A 93 3.88 -10.01 -11.22
N GLY A 94 3.38 -8.98 -11.88
CA GLY A 94 2.94 -9.04 -13.27
C GLY A 94 4.08 -9.06 -14.30
N PRO A 95 3.72 -9.15 -15.59
CA PRO A 95 4.68 -9.17 -16.69
C PRO A 95 5.59 -7.94 -16.69
N GLY A 96 6.89 -8.14 -16.78
CA GLY A 96 7.90 -7.08 -16.76
C GLY A 96 8.17 -6.48 -15.38
N GLY A 97 7.52 -6.99 -14.32
CA GLY A 97 7.79 -6.65 -12.93
C GLY A 97 8.96 -7.44 -12.35
N GLY A 98 8.97 -7.55 -11.02
CA GLY A 98 9.98 -8.26 -10.25
C GLY A 98 10.80 -7.35 -9.33
N CYS A 99 11.46 -7.98 -8.38
CA CYS A 99 12.37 -7.28 -7.48
C CYS A 99 13.70 -6.96 -8.21
N PRO A 100 14.13 -5.69 -8.27
CA PRO A 100 15.34 -5.34 -9.01
C PRO A 100 16.62 -5.95 -8.40
N ASN A 101 16.64 -6.18 -7.08
CA ASN A 101 17.80 -6.67 -6.35
C ASN A 101 17.81 -8.19 -6.15
N HIS A 102 16.67 -8.87 -6.35
CA HIS A 102 16.53 -10.30 -6.07
C HIS A 102 15.84 -11.02 -7.24
N PRO A 103 16.63 -11.44 -8.27
CA PRO A 103 16.08 -12.16 -9.42
C PRO A 103 15.31 -13.41 -8.98
N GLY A 104 14.11 -13.60 -9.53
CA GLY A 104 13.22 -14.71 -9.18
C GLY A 104 12.21 -14.39 -8.08
N ALA A 105 12.34 -13.25 -7.39
CA ALA A 105 11.31 -12.75 -6.49
C ALA A 105 10.47 -11.66 -7.16
N ALA A 106 9.18 -11.61 -6.84
CA ALA A 106 8.31 -10.50 -7.24
C ALA A 106 8.65 -9.23 -6.46
N LEU A 107 8.87 -9.37 -5.14
CA LEU A 107 9.24 -8.29 -4.23
C LEU A 107 10.25 -8.79 -3.19
N CYS A 108 10.77 -7.85 -2.40
CA CYS A 108 11.51 -8.15 -1.18
C CYS A 108 10.94 -7.36 0.01
N THR A 109 11.36 -7.72 1.22
CA THR A 109 10.92 -7.08 2.46
C THR A 109 11.76 -5.87 2.86
N ASP A 110 12.64 -5.40 1.98
CA ASP A 110 13.47 -4.21 2.18
C ASP A 110 12.72 -2.96 1.70
N SER A 111 12.45 -2.03 2.61
CA SER A 111 11.76 -0.75 2.34
C SER A 111 12.53 0.17 1.40
N THR A 112 13.84 -0.01 1.25
CA THR A 112 14.66 0.78 0.33
C THR A 112 14.65 0.24 -1.10
N CYS A 113 14.10 -0.97 -1.30
CA CYS A 113 14.01 -1.64 -2.58
C CYS A 113 12.56 -1.81 -3.06
N CYS A 114 11.70 -2.38 -2.20
CA CYS A 114 10.30 -2.65 -2.51
C CYS A 114 9.38 -2.02 -1.45
N GLN A 115 8.89 -2.80 -0.50
CA GLN A 115 8.01 -2.34 0.59
C GLN A 115 8.52 -2.88 1.91
N ALA A 116 8.44 -2.09 2.99
CA ALA A 116 8.65 -2.63 4.33
C ALA A 116 7.61 -3.74 4.60
N TRP A 117 8.06 -4.79 5.24
CA TRP A 117 7.21 -5.90 5.63
C TRP A 117 7.67 -6.50 6.96
N VAL A 118 6.73 -6.92 7.76
CA VAL A 118 6.98 -7.70 8.98
C VAL A 118 6.02 -8.89 9.03
N ASP A 119 6.49 -9.98 9.60
CA ASP A 119 5.60 -11.09 9.92
C ASP A 119 4.73 -10.78 11.16
N GLU A 120 3.83 -11.67 11.51
CA GLU A 120 2.95 -11.48 12.67
C GLU A 120 3.73 -11.34 13.98
N GLN A 121 4.84 -12.05 14.11
CA GLN A 121 5.69 -11.98 15.30
C GLN A 121 6.36 -10.60 15.40
N GLY A 122 7.00 -10.14 14.34
CA GLY A 122 7.60 -8.80 14.29
C GLY A 122 6.58 -7.68 14.46
N ALA A 123 5.36 -7.86 13.95
CA ALA A 123 4.27 -6.92 14.18
C ALA A 123 3.87 -6.85 15.66
N ARG A 124 3.76 -8.00 16.34
CA ARG A 124 3.44 -8.06 17.78
C ARG A 124 4.48 -7.35 18.65
N GLU A 125 5.74 -7.42 18.27
CA GLU A 125 6.86 -6.79 19.00
C GLU A 125 6.88 -5.27 18.89
N LYS A 126 6.13 -4.69 17.92
CA LYS A 126 6.00 -3.23 17.74
C LYS A 126 5.08 -2.58 18.77
N TRP A 127 4.25 -3.32 19.48
CA TRP A 127 3.22 -2.80 20.37
C TRP A 127 3.29 -3.46 21.76
N PRO A 128 2.73 -2.81 22.80
CA PRO A 128 2.52 -3.44 24.10
C PRO A 128 1.75 -4.76 23.93
N ALA A 129 2.14 -5.79 24.67
CA ALA A 129 1.59 -7.15 24.50
C ALA A 129 0.06 -7.21 24.63
N GLU A 130 -0.52 -6.35 25.49
CA GLU A 130 -1.96 -6.22 25.71
C GLU A 130 -2.70 -5.56 24.52
N GLU A 131 -2.02 -4.70 23.75
CA GLU A 131 -2.60 -3.98 22.61
C GLU A 131 -2.40 -4.70 21.28
N ALA A 132 -1.34 -5.50 21.16
CA ALA A 132 -0.95 -6.17 19.92
C ALA A 132 -2.08 -6.99 19.27
N PRO A 133 -2.90 -7.77 20.00
CA PRO A 133 -4.00 -8.50 19.38
C PRO A 133 -5.06 -7.58 18.73
N ALA A 134 -5.40 -6.48 19.40
CA ALA A 134 -6.37 -5.53 18.87
C ALA A 134 -5.83 -4.81 17.63
N HIS A 135 -4.56 -4.43 17.62
CA HIS A 135 -3.90 -3.79 16.48
C HIS A 135 -3.83 -4.72 15.26
N LEU A 136 -3.44 -5.96 15.46
CA LEU A 136 -3.44 -6.97 14.39
C LEU A 136 -4.84 -7.20 13.83
N GLN A 137 -5.86 -7.27 14.71
CA GLN A 137 -7.23 -7.43 14.27
C GLN A 137 -7.70 -6.26 13.40
N ARG A 138 -7.42 -5.01 13.77
CA ARG A 138 -7.75 -3.83 12.96
C ARG A 138 -7.11 -3.86 11.57
N ILE A 139 -5.85 -4.27 11.47
CA ILE A 139 -5.14 -4.40 10.20
C ILE A 139 -5.80 -5.49 9.35
N ARG A 140 -6.06 -6.67 9.91
CA ARG A 140 -6.74 -7.77 9.20
C ARG A 140 -8.13 -7.36 8.69
N GLU A 141 -8.91 -6.66 9.51
CA GLU A 141 -10.22 -6.16 9.11
C GLU A 141 -10.14 -5.18 7.93
N ALA A 142 -9.15 -4.29 7.93
CA ALA A 142 -8.93 -3.36 6.82
C ALA A 142 -8.53 -4.08 5.52
N VAL A 143 -7.66 -5.07 5.61
CA VAL A 143 -7.21 -5.87 4.47
C VAL A 143 -8.35 -6.70 3.90
N ILE A 144 -9.12 -7.39 4.76
CA ILE A 144 -10.30 -8.18 4.35
C ILE A 144 -11.38 -7.28 3.72
N ALA A 145 -11.65 -6.12 4.32
CA ALA A 145 -12.67 -5.19 3.80
C ALA A 145 -12.33 -4.60 2.43
N THR A 146 -11.08 -4.71 2.01
CA THR A 146 -10.59 -4.23 0.70
C THR A 146 -10.05 -5.34 -0.18
N GLN A 147 -10.34 -6.60 0.15
CA GLN A 147 -9.86 -7.74 -0.62
C GLN A 147 -10.27 -7.63 -2.09
N GLY A 148 -9.32 -7.87 -3.00
CA GLY A 148 -9.54 -7.74 -4.44
C GLY A 148 -9.51 -6.30 -4.98
N GLN A 149 -9.57 -5.26 -4.13
CA GLN A 149 -9.53 -3.87 -4.60
C GLN A 149 -8.10 -3.45 -4.93
N VAL A 150 -7.95 -2.84 -6.10
CA VAL A 150 -6.67 -2.33 -6.64
C VAL A 150 -6.89 -0.97 -7.32
N LEU A 151 -5.81 -0.26 -7.60
CA LEU A 151 -5.82 1.00 -8.34
C LEU A 151 -5.42 0.75 -9.80
N THR A 152 -6.27 1.17 -10.72
CA THR A 152 -6.02 1.07 -12.16
C THR A 152 -6.18 2.43 -12.85
N VAL A 153 -5.53 2.56 -13.99
CA VAL A 153 -5.77 3.63 -14.96
C VAL A 153 -5.95 2.97 -16.33
N ALA A 154 -7.07 3.21 -16.96
CA ALA A 154 -7.43 2.58 -18.23
C ALA A 154 -7.35 1.02 -18.21
N GLY A 155 -7.74 0.41 -17.09
CA GLY A 155 -7.70 -1.04 -16.88
C GLY A 155 -6.33 -1.64 -16.56
N GLU A 156 -5.28 -0.83 -16.48
CA GLU A 156 -3.92 -1.29 -16.16
C GLU A 156 -3.54 -0.91 -14.73
N LEU A 157 -2.89 -1.84 -14.00
CA LEU A 157 -2.38 -1.57 -12.65
C LEU A 157 -1.35 -0.44 -12.66
N ILE A 158 -1.53 0.54 -11.78
CA ILE A 158 -0.55 1.62 -11.61
C ILE A 158 0.64 1.17 -10.76
N THR A 159 1.77 1.86 -10.89
CA THR A 159 2.86 1.76 -9.91
C THR A 159 2.49 2.59 -8.68
N ALA A 160 1.81 1.97 -7.72
CA ALA A 160 1.26 2.63 -6.54
C ALA A 160 2.36 2.87 -5.49
N VAL A 161 3.20 3.88 -5.70
CA VAL A 161 4.20 4.33 -4.72
C VAL A 161 3.59 5.28 -3.70
N TYR A 162 4.10 5.25 -2.49
CA TYR A 162 3.63 6.09 -1.37
C TYR A 162 4.79 6.50 -0.47
N HIS A 163 4.57 7.52 0.35
CA HIS A 163 5.53 8.01 1.32
C HIS A 163 4.79 8.59 2.54
N SER A 164 5.44 8.57 3.70
CA SER A 164 4.85 9.03 4.96
C SER A 164 4.91 10.55 5.16
N THR A 165 5.80 11.25 4.44
CA THR A 165 6.07 12.67 4.65
C THR A 165 6.30 13.38 3.32
N CYS A 166 5.58 14.50 3.10
CA CYS A 166 5.91 15.46 2.05
C CYS A 166 6.84 16.50 2.66
N GLY A 167 8.06 16.64 2.14
CA GLY A 167 8.99 17.70 2.51
C GLY A 167 8.59 19.06 1.95
#